data_a21fcb4642f7e8e488df73d1dedfef14
#
_entry.id   a21fcb4642f7e8e488df73d1dedfef14
#
_cell.length_a   1.000
_cell.length_b   1.000
_cell.length_c   1.000
_cell.angle_alpha   90.00
_cell.angle_beta   90.00
_cell.angle_gamma   90.00
#
_symmetry.space_group_name_H-M   'P 1'
#
loop_
_entity.id
_entity.type
_entity.pdbx_description
1 polymer ?
#
loop_
_entity_poly.entity_id
_entity_poly.type
_entity_poly.pdbx_seq_one_letter_code
_entity_poly.pdbx_strand_id
1 'polypeptide(L)'
;YQPEKRPGETERNYPVLYLLDGDSFFHTVVGFTRFFSSSRVSSLPPCIVVAVLNTDRTRDLTPTPSAARRDGTVRSGDEPKGGGAEQFYRFLVEELRPAIEKEFPVGGQNMLVGHSFAGLFALHVLWNHPESFDTYMALDPSLWWDQGVFLKQAGTRGDKTVFDGKQLYVAFATRPRTERNLIHFPLTDTFLDTVIPEMERCNLRVVSKKFPEETHGT
;
A
#
# COMPACT_ATOMS: atom_id res chain seq x y z
N TYR A 1 -11.60 -13.02 -4.62
CA TYR A 1 -11.74 -13.40 -6.03
C TYR A 1 -10.62 -14.36 -6.42
N GLN A 2 -10.95 -15.42 -7.10
CA GLN A 2 -10.03 -16.36 -7.73
C GLN A 2 -10.29 -16.33 -9.24
N PRO A 3 -9.23 -16.34 -10.08
CA PRO A 3 -9.39 -16.47 -11.53
C PRO A 3 -10.10 -17.78 -11.91
N GLU A 4 -11.03 -17.69 -12.87
CA GLU A 4 -11.69 -18.88 -13.42
C GLU A 4 -10.71 -19.72 -14.23
N LYS A 5 -10.71 -21.04 -14.02
CA LYS A 5 -9.93 -21.98 -14.81
C LYS A 5 -10.53 -22.07 -16.22
N ARG A 6 -9.70 -21.90 -17.24
CA ARG A 6 -10.15 -22.07 -18.63
C ARG A 6 -10.24 -23.55 -19.01
N PRO A 7 -11.17 -23.94 -19.89
CA PRO A 7 -11.22 -25.31 -20.39
C PRO A 7 -9.86 -25.73 -21.00
N GLY A 8 -9.32 -26.87 -20.56
CA GLY A 8 -8.04 -27.39 -21.02
C GLY A 8 -6.80 -26.77 -20.35
N GLU A 9 -6.96 -25.84 -19.43
CA GLU A 9 -5.84 -25.26 -18.68
C GLU A 9 -5.38 -26.21 -17.56
N THR A 10 -4.05 -26.43 -17.46
CA THR A 10 -3.46 -27.19 -16.35
C THR A 10 -3.64 -26.46 -15.03
N GLU A 11 -3.59 -27.18 -13.93
CA GLU A 11 -3.57 -26.56 -12.59
C GLU A 11 -2.33 -25.68 -12.47
N ARG A 12 -2.54 -24.46 -11.97
CA ARG A 12 -1.46 -23.51 -11.72
C ARG A 12 -1.71 -22.75 -10.41
N ASN A 13 -0.63 -22.33 -9.82
CA ASN A 13 -0.68 -21.39 -8.72
C ASN A 13 -0.77 -19.95 -9.24
N TYR A 14 -1.37 -19.09 -8.44
CA TYR A 14 -1.60 -17.68 -8.77
C TYR A 14 -0.87 -16.76 -7.80
N PRO A 15 -0.29 -15.65 -8.28
CA PRO A 15 0.12 -14.55 -7.41
C PRO A 15 -1.09 -14.00 -6.66
N VAL A 16 -0.83 -13.42 -5.49
CA VAL A 16 -1.89 -12.88 -4.62
C VAL A 16 -1.75 -11.38 -4.47
N LEU A 17 -2.85 -10.68 -4.69
CA LEU A 17 -2.99 -9.25 -4.44
C LEU A 17 -3.83 -9.04 -3.19
N TYR A 18 -3.19 -8.59 -2.10
CA TYR A 18 -3.85 -8.18 -0.87
C TYR A 18 -4.27 -6.72 -1.00
N LEU A 19 -5.59 -6.51 -1.12
CA LEU A 19 -6.21 -5.22 -1.33
C LEU A 19 -6.75 -4.69 -0.01
N LEU A 20 -6.14 -3.65 0.52
CA LEU A 20 -6.65 -2.93 1.68
C LEU A 20 -7.83 -2.03 1.28
N ASP A 21 -8.65 -1.61 2.24
CA ASP A 21 -9.93 -0.92 1.96
C ASP A 21 -10.82 -1.74 0.99
N GLY A 22 -10.87 -3.06 1.18
CA GLY A 22 -11.56 -3.98 0.28
C GLY A 22 -13.04 -3.71 0.10
N ASP A 23 -13.70 -3.17 1.12
CA ASP A 23 -15.09 -2.71 1.09
C ASP A 23 -15.33 -1.62 0.04
N SER A 24 -14.32 -0.79 -0.24
CA SER A 24 -14.41 0.32 -1.20
C SER A 24 -13.95 -0.06 -2.61
N PHE A 25 -12.90 -0.90 -2.73
CA PHE A 25 -12.19 -1.07 -4.01
C PHE A 25 -12.30 -2.46 -4.64
N PHE A 26 -12.86 -3.45 -3.95
CA PHE A 26 -12.86 -4.85 -4.42
C PHE A 26 -13.39 -5.02 -5.83
N HIS A 27 -14.60 -4.52 -6.12
CA HIS A 27 -15.24 -4.71 -7.42
C HIS A 27 -14.45 -4.05 -8.56
N THR A 28 -13.90 -2.87 -8.32
CA THR A 28 -13.08 -2.14 -9.29
C THR A 28 -11.80 -2.91 -9.60
N VAL A 29 -11.07 -3.34 -8.57
CA VAL A 29 -9.79 -4.07 -8.74
C VAL A 29 -10.01 -5.42 -9.40
N VAL A 30 -11.05 -6.16 -9.01
CA VAL A 30 -11.42 -7.41 -9.69
C VAL A 30 -11.78 -7.18 -11.14
N GLY A 31 -12.54 -6.12 -11.46
CA GLY A 31 -12.87 -5.76 -12.84
C GLY A 31 -11.63 -5.50 -13.69
N PHE A 32 -10.68 -4.71 -13.19
CA PHE A 32 -9.40 -4.46 -13.85
C PHE A 32 -8.57 -5.73 -14.01
N THR A 33 -8.44 -6.51 -12.93
CA THR A 33 -7.67 -7.77 -12.95
C THR A 33 -8.22 -8.72 -14.01
N ARG A 34 -9.53 -8.92 -14.08
CA ARG A 34 -10.19 -9.76 -15.09
C ARG A 34 -9.97 -9.23 -16.51
N PHE A 35 -10.12 -7.94 -16.72
CA PHE A 35 -9.96 -7.32 -18.04
C PHE A 35 -8.53 -7.46 -18.56
N PHE A 36 -7.54 -7.05 -17.74
CA PHE A 36 -6.13 -7.03 -18.15
C PHE A 36 -5.50 -8.42 -18.19
N SER A 37 -6.03 -9.42 -17.48
CA SER A 37 -5.62 -10.81 -17.58
C SER A 37 -6.37 -11.61 -18.65
N SER A 38 -7.36 -11.00 -19.33
CA SER A 38 -8.10 -11.67 -20.40
C SER A 38 -7.21 -12.02 -21.58
N SER A 39 -7.61 -13.06 -22.37
CA SER A 39 -6.87 -13.48 -23.56
C SER A 39 -6.74 -12.40 -24.65
N ARG A 40 -7.62 -11.39 -24.61
CA ARG A 40 -7.60 -10.28 -25.57
C ARG A 40 -6.54 -9.23 -25.23
N VAL A 41 -6.27 -8.99 -23.95
CA VAL A 41 -5.35 -7.93 -23.47
C VAL A 41 -4.03 -8.53 -23.01
N SER A 42 -4.08 -9.55 -22.15
CA SER A 42 -2.93 -10.35 -21.66
C SER A 42 -1.74 -9.50 -21.15
N SER A 43 -2.03 -8.34 -20.54
CA SER A 43 -1.02 -7.41 -20.02
C SER A 43 -0.72 -7.64 -18.53
N LEU A 44 -1.57 -8.42 -17.83
CA LEU A 44 -1.34 -8.84 -16.45
C LEU A 44 -1.49 -10.37 -16.34
N PRO A 45 -0.69 -11.04 -15.52
CA PRO A 45 -0.98 -12.40 -15.13
C PRO A 45 -2.29 -12.46 -14.33
N PRO A 46 -3.10 -13.51 -14.48
CA PRO A 46 -4.22 -13.71 -13.57
C PRO A 46 -3.73 -13.85 -12.13
N CYS A 47 -4.39 -13.20 -11.19
CA CYS A 47 -4.05 -13.25 -9.77
C CYS A 47 -5.28 -13.42 -8.89
N ILE A 48 -5.09 -13.99 -7.71
CA ILE A 48 -6.08 -13.99 -6.64
C ILE A 48 -6.14 -12.58 -6.05
N VAL A 49 -7.34 -12.06 -5.81
CA VAL A 49 -7.55 -10.79 -5.10
C VAL A 49 -8.17 -11.08 -3.74
N VAL A 50 -7.42 -10.81 -2.69
CA VAL A 50 -7.87 -10.90 -1.30
C VAL A 50 -8.23 -9.51 -0.82
N ALA A 51 -9.53 -9.24 -0.68
CA ALA A 51 -10.01 -7.97 -0.14
C ALA A 51 -10.00 -7.99 1.39
N VAL A 52 -9.24 -7.12 1.99
CA VAL A 52 -9.18 -6.95 3.44
C VAL A 52 -10.11 -5.81 3.82
N LEU A 53 -11.18 -6.16 4.55
CA LEU A 53 -12.20 -5.20 4.97
C LEU A 53 -11.75 -4.43 6.21
N ASN A 54 -12.25 -3.22 6.37
CA ASN A 54 -11.94 -2.40 7.53
C ASN A 54 -12.76 -2.81 8.76
N THR A 55 -12.10 -2.87 9.92
CA THR A 55 -12.72 -2.96 11.24
C THR A 55 -12.61 -1.61 11.96
N ASP A 56 -11.40 -1.18 12.26
CA ASP A 56 -11.07 0.20 12.68
C ASP A 56 -9.93 0.71 11.78
N ARG A 57 -10.33 1.35 10.68
CA ARG A 57 -9.42 1.80 9.62
C ARG A 57 -8.28 2.69 10.13
N THR A 58 -8.59 3.60 11.05
CA THR A 58 -7.56 4.52 11.57
C THR A 58 -6.59 3.79 12.48
N ARG A 59 -7.09 2.93 13.37
CA ARG A 59 -6.25 2.11 14.24
C ARG A 59 -5.32 1.22 13.42
N ASP A 60 -5.88 0.46 12.47
CA ASP A 60 -5.19 -0.62 11.79
C ASP A 60 -4.18 -0.13 10.74
N LEU A 61 -4.43 1.02 10.11
CA LEU A 61 -3.63 1.48 8.98
C LEU A 61 -2.64 2.60 9.31
N THR A 62 -2.51 2.98 10.59
CA THR A 62 -1.59 4.06 10.98
C THR A 62 -0.54 3.59 11.99
N PRO A 63 0.74 4.01 11.82
CA PRO A 63 1.86 3.47 12.59
C PRO A 63 1.95 3.98 14.03
N THR A 64 1.40 5.15 14.31
CA THR A 64 1.46 5.81 15.62
C THR A 64 0.10 6.36 16.01
N PRO A 65 -0.22 6.44 17.32
CA PRO A 65 -1.38 7.21 17.76
C PRO A 65 -1.14 8.70 17.55
N SER A 66 -2.12 9.42 16.98
CA SER A 66 -2.02 10.85 16.76
C SER A 66 -3.36 11.56 16.93
N ALA A 67 -3.32 12.75 17.53
CA ALA A 67 -4.42 13.71 17.56
C ALA A 67 -4.27 14.77 16.45
N ALA A 68 -3.16 14.75 15.70
CA ALA A 68 -2.90 15.71 14.64
C ALA A 68 -3.85 15.52 13.45
N ARG A 69 -4.42 16.61 12.99
CA ARG A 69 -5.26 16.66 11.78
C ARG A 69 -4.40 16.74 10.53
N ARG A 70 -5.04 16.60 9.38
CA ARG A 70 -4.36 16.67 8.06
C ARG A 70 -3.62 17.99 7.82
N ASP A 71 -4.07 19.08 8.44
CA ASP A 71 -3.41 20.40 8.39
C ASP A 71 -2.31 20.58 9.45
N GLY A 72 -1.97 19.50 10.18
CA GLY A 72 -0.96 19.51 11.25
C GLY A 72 -1.45 20.10 12.57
N THR A 73 -2.68 20.60 12.65
CA THR A 73 -3.23 21.18 13.87
C THR A 73 -3.71 20.11 14.85
N VAL A 74 -3.61 20.41 16.16
CA VAL A 74 -4.23 19.66 17.24
C VAL A 74 -5.15 20.63 17.98
N ARG A 75 -6.41 20.28 18.16
CA ARG A 75 -7.36 21.09 18.93
C ARG A 75 -7.46 20.57 20.35
N SER A 76 -7.79 21.48 21.26
CA SER A 76 -8.09 21.11 22.66
C SER A 76 -9.23 20.08 22.68
N GLY A 77 -9.01 18.95 23.35
CA GLY A 77 -9.96 17.83 23.44
C GLY A 77 -9.88 16.82 22.30
N ASP A 78 -9.00 16.99 21.31
CA ASP A 78 -8.74 15.94 20.33
C ASP A 78 -7.96 14.79 21.00
N GLU A 79 -8.54 13.58 21.00
CA GLU A 79 -7.90 12.39 21.55
C GLU A 79 -7.06 11.68 20.45
N PRO A 80 -5.86 11.15 20.80
CA PRO A 80 -5.06 10.38 19.88
C PRO A 80 -5.80 9.13 19.37
N LYS A 81 -5.71 8.88 18.05
CA LYS A 81 -6.27 7.69 17.38
C LYS A 81 -5.18 7.02 16.57
N GLY A 82 -5.39 5.74 16.24
CA GLY A 82 -4.44 5.01 15.42
C GLY A 82 -3.38 4.25 16.23
N GLY A 83 -2.27 3.90 15.57
CA GLY A 83 -1.12 3.25 16.20
C GLY A 83 -1.16 1.73 16.23
N GLY A 84 -2.10 1.08 15.53
CA GLY A 84 -2.23 -0.37 15.48
C GLY A 84 -1.63 -1.06 14.25
N ALA A 85 -0.90 -0.33 13.41
CA ALA A 85 -0.37 -0.87 12.16
C ALA A 85 0.48 -2.14 12.34
N GLU A 86 1.28 -2.22 13.39
CA GLU A 86 2.10 -3.40 13.65
C GLU A 86 1.25 -4.63 14.01
N GLN A 87 0.20 -4.45 14.78
CA GLN A 87 -0.73 -5.54 15.12
C GLN A 87 -1.51 -5.99 13.88
N PHE A 88 -1.95 -5.06 13.05
CA PHE A 88 -2.64 -5.37 11.82
C PHE A 88 -1.72 -6.06 10.80
N TYR A 89 -0.46 -5.66 10.70
CA TYR A 89 0.55 -6.36 9.92
C TYR A 89 0.67 -7.83 10.36
N ARG A 90 0.79 -8.10 11.68
CA ARG A 90 0.85 -9.48 12.18
C ARG A 90 -0.38 -10.30 11.80
N PHE A 91 -1.57 -9.74 11.93
CA PHE A 91 -2.78 -10.39 11.44
C PHE A 91 -2.69 -10.78 9.95
N LEU A 92 -2.19 -9.88 9.09
CA LEU A 92 -2.03 -10.15 7.67
C LEU A 92 -1.08 -11.32 7.38
N VAL A 93 0.04 -11.40 8.09
CA VAL A 93 1.10 -12.38 7.77
C VAL A 93 1.01 -13.67 8.59
N GLU A 94 0.49 -13.62 9.81
CA GLU A 94 0.44 -14.77 10.73
C GLU A 94 -0.90 -15.51 10.69
N GLU A 95 -2.00 -14.81 10.30
CA GLU A 95 -3.34 -15.40 10.30
C GLU A 95 -3.95 -15.44 8.90
N LEU A 96 -4.09 -14.28 8.23
CA LEU A 96 -4.78 -14.20 6.95
C LEU A 96 -4.03 -14.94 5.83
N ARG A 97 -2.73 -14.67 5.68
CA ARG A 97 -1.94 -15.31 4.62
C ARG A 97 -1.93 -16.84 4.72
N PRO A 98 -1.64 -17.47 5.87
CA PRO A 98 -1.70 -18.92 5.99
C PRO A 98 -3.09 -19.50 5.70
N ALA A 99 -4.17 -18.79 6.05
CA ALA A 99 -5.53 -19.21 5.73
C ALA A 99 -5.78 -19.21 4.22
N ILE A 100 -5.32 -18.17 3.50
CA ILE A 100 -5.42 -18.08 2.03
C ILE A 100 -4.58 -19.16 1.35
N GLU A 101 -3.34 -19.38 1.80
CA GLU A 101 -2.43 -20.39 1.26
C GLU A 101 -2.96 -21.82 1.44
N LYS A 102 -3.71 -22.07 2.50
CA LYS A 102 -4.34 -23.37 2.75
C LYS A 102 -5.55 -23.64 1.84
N GLU A 103 -6.31 -22.60 1.49
CA GLU A 103 -7.59 -22.73 0.80
C GLU A 103 -7.48 -22.55 -0.72
N PHE A 104 -6.52 -21.76 -1.19
CA PHE A 104 -6.42 -21.36 -2.59
C PHE A 104 -5.09 -21.79 -3.21
N PRO A 105 -5.04 -22.02 -4.53
CA PRO A 105 -3.79 -22.38 -5.25
C PRO A 105 -2.89 -21.15 -5.41
N VAL A 106 -2.24 -20.75 -4.35
CA VAL A 106 -1.34 -19.59 -4.30
C VAL A 106 0.09 -19.95 -4.70
N GLY A 107 0.79 -19.02 -5.34
CA GLY A 107 2.21 -19.14 -5.67
C GLY A 107 2.71 -17.98 -6.50
N GLY A 108 4.01 -17.75 -6.45
CA GLY A 108 4.62 -16.58 -7.07
C GLY A 108 4.59 -15.37 -6.15
N GLN A 109 4.37 -14.19 -6.72
CA GLN A 109 4.49 -12.92 -6.01
C GLN A 109 3.28 -12.62 -5.12
N ASN A 110 3.54 -12.05 -3.95
CA ASN A 110 2.55 -11.44 -3.07
C ASN A 110 2.64 -9.91 -3.19
N MET A 111 1.49 -9.28 -3.41
CA MET A 111 1.38 -7.83 -3.61
C MET A 111 0.51 -7.22 -2.52
N LEU A 112 0.94 -6.09 -1.94
CA LEU A 112 0.15 -5.29 -0.98
C LEU A 112 -0.25 -3.97 -1.63
N VAL A 113 -1.55 -3.68 -1.69
CA VAL A 113 -2.10 -2.49 -2.36
C VAL A 113 -2.95 -1.68 -1.39
N GLY A 114 -2.68 -0.39 -1.30
CA GLY A 114 -3.45 0.51 -0.46
C GLY A 114 -3.48 1.96 -0.94
N HIS A 115 -4.58 2.65 -0.62
CA HIS A 115 -4.78 4.07 -0.89
C HIS A 115 -4.87 4.86 0.42
N SER A 116 -4.33 6.08 0.45
CA SER A 116 -4.44 6.98 1.60
C SER A 116 -3.77 6.40 2.86
N PHE A 117 -4.49 6.13 3.95
CA PHE A 117 -3.96 5.44 5.14
C PHE A 117 -3.48 4.04 4.80
N ALA A 118 -4.16 3.32 3.92
CA ALA A 118 -3.71 2.01 3.45
C ALA A 118 -2.42 2.12 2.61
N GLY A 119 -2.23 3.21 1.88
CA GLY A 119 -0.97 3.53 1.21
C GLY A 119 0.16 3.82 2.20
N LEU A 120 -0.12 4.56 3.28
CA LEU A 120 0.82 4.77 4.39
C LEU A 120 1.19 3.46 5.08
N PHE A 121 0.21 2.59 5.31
CA PHE A 121 0.44 1.26 5.86
C PHE A 121 1.33 0.40 4.94
N ALA A 122 1.09 0.42 3.62
CA ALA A 122 1.93 -0.31 2.67
C ALA A 122 3.39 0.17 2.71
N LEU A 123 3.63 1.49 2.83
CA LEU A 123 4.97 2.04 3.03
C LEU A 123 5.56 1.64 4.38
N HIS A 124 4.76 1.63 5.45
CA HIS A 124 5.17 1.18 6.78
C HIS A 124 5.64 -0.28 6.77
N VAL A 125 4.88 -1.17 6.13
CA VAL A 125 5.25 -2.59 5.99
C VAL A 125 6.51 -2.73 5.14
N LEU A 126 6.60 -2.06 3.99
CA LEU A 126 7.79 -2.09 3.14
C LEU A 126 9.04 -1.66 3.92
N TRP A 127 8.92 -0.61 4.73
CA TRP A 127 10.06 -0.08 5.48
C TRP A 127 10.50 -0.97 6.62
N ASN A 128 9.56 -1.54 7.40
CA ASN A 128 9.87 -2.29 8.61
C ASN A 128 9.96 -3.81 8.39
N HIS A 129 9.23 -4.35 7.41
CA HIS A 129 9.07 -5.78 7.12
C HIS A 129 9.14 -6.05 5.61
N PRO A 130 10.24 -5.66 4.93
CA PRO A 130 10.36 -5.73 3.47
C PRO A 130 10.23 -7.16 2.92
N GLU A 131 10.57 -8.17 3.71
CA GLU A 131 10.49 -9.58 3.35
C GLU A 131 9.05 -10.07 3.11
N SER A 132 8.04 -9.36 3.64
CA SER A 132 6.68 -9.87 3.73
C SER A 132 5.93 -9.89 2.40
N PHE A 133 6.22 -8.94 1.50
CA PHE A 133 5.62 -8.90 0.17
C PHE A 133 6.70 -8.64 -0.87
N ASP A 134 6.38 -8.94 -2.14
CA ASP A 134 7.31 -8.73 -3.25
C ASP A 134 7.07 -7.39 -3.94
N THR A 135 5.82 -6.96 -3.98
CA THR A 135 5.41 -5.70 -4.61
C THR A 135 4.49 -4.92 -3.68
N TYR A 136 4.77 -3.65 -3.55
CA TYR A 136 4.00 -2.69 -2.76
C TYR A 136 3.44 -1.61 -3.68
N MET A 137 2.15 -1.33 -3.55
CA MET A 137 1.50 -0.24 -4.29
C MET A 137 0.88 0.74 -3.29
N ALA A 138 1.50 1.90 -3.15
CA ALA A 138 1.06 2.97 -2.27
C ALA A 138 0.45 4.10 -3.10
N LEU A 139 -0.88 4.19 -3.11
CA LEU A 139 -1.62 5.19 -3.87
C LEU A 139 -1.98 6.36 -2.96
N ASP A 140 -1.47 7.53 -3.30
CA ASP A 140 -1.61 8.79 -2.57
C ASP A 140 -1.50 8.64 -1.03
N PRO A 141 -0.38 8.05 -0.56
CA PRO A 141 -0.19 7.69 0.85
C PRO A 141 -0.32 8.92 1.75
N SER A 142 -0.98 8.74 2.90
CA SER A 142 -1.20 9.81 3.88
C SER A 142 0.08 10.16 4.66
N LEU A 143 1.10 10.67 3.97
CA LEU A 143 2.40 11.04 4.55
C LEU A 143 2.30 12.10 5.65
N TRP A 144 1.19 12.84 5.70
CA TRP A 144 0.90 13.87 6.71
C TRP A 144 0.59 13.31 8.10
N TRP A 145 0.27 12.00 8.21
CA TRP A 145 -0.09 11.38 9.47
C TRP A 145 0.97 11.64 10.54
N ASP A 146 0.50 12.03 11.73
CA ASP A 146 1.35 12.35 12.88
C ASP A 146 2.53 13.27 12.50
N GLN A 147 2.19 14.37 11.83
CA GLN A 147 3.15 15.38 11.38
C GLN A 147 4.30 14.80 10.55
N GLY A 148 4.02 13.84 9.68
CA GLY A 148 5.01 13.21 8.80
C GLY A 148 5.89 12.18 9.50
N VAL A 149 5.33 11.43 10.45
CA VAL A 149 6.07 10.43 11.23
C VAL A 149 6.83 9.44 10.36
N PHE A 150 6.23 8.99 9.25
CA PHE A 150 6.91 8.06 8.34
C PHE A 150 8.22 8.65 7.78
N LEU A 151 8.22 9.91 7.35
CA LEU A 151 9.40 10.57 6.82
C LEU A 151 10.49 10.77 7.89
N LYS A 152 10.08 11.00 9.13
CA LYS A 152 11.01 11.11 10.27
C LYS A 152 11.65 9.76 10.63
N GLN A 153 10.92 8.66 10.45
CA GLN A 153 11.39 7.29 10.71
C GLN A 153 12.20 6.71 9.56
N ALA A 154 11.89 7.11 8.32
CA ALA A 154 12.56 6.68 7.11
C ALA A 154 13.95 7.35 6.99
N GLY A 155 14.87 6.95 7.86
CA GLY A 155 16.25 7.42 7.84
C GLY A 155 17.16 6.57 6.96
N THR A 156 18.47 6.83 7.03
CA THR A 156 19.49 6.07 6.30
C THR A 156 19.58 4.64 6.81
N ARG A 157 19.52 3.67 5.92
CA ARG A 157 19.74 2.26 6.24
C ARG A 157 21.18 1.84 6.02
N GLY A 158 21.72 1.06 6.94
CA GLY A 158 23.06 0.47 6.82
C GLY A 158 23.14 -0.67 5.82
N ASP A 159 22.10 -1.52 5.76
CA ASP A 159 22.03 -2.65 4.84
C ASP A 159 21.54 -2.21 3.46
N LYS A 160 22.41 -2.34 2.47
CA LYS A 160 22.13 -1.96 1.08
C LYS A 160 21.33 -3.01 0.30
N THR A 161 21.10 -4.18 0.86
CA THR A 161 20.42 -5.30 0.20
C THR A 161 19.03 -5.57 0.79
N VAL A 162 18.61 -4.77 1.75
CA VAL A 162 17.38 -4.99 2.52
C VAL A 162 16.12 -5.07 1.64
N PHE A 163 16.12 -4.41 0.48
CA PHE A 163 15.01 -4.44 -0.47
C PHE A 163 15.28 -5.28 -1.73
N ASP A 164 16.28 -6.16 -1.71
CA ASP A 164 16.59 -7.01 -2.86
C ASP A 164 15.36 -7.76 -3.37
N GLY A 165 15.10 -7.63 -4.70
CA GLY A 165 13.97 -8.25 -5.36
C GLY A 165 12.61 -7.59 -5.08
N LYS A 166 12.55 -6.53 -4.27
CA LYS A 166 11.30 -5.82 -3.92
C LYS A 166 11.00 -4.69 -4.89
N GLN A 167 9.70 -4.40 -5.04
CA GLN A 167 9.22 -3.35 -5.93
C GLN A 167 8.23 -2.43 -5.20
N LEU A 168 8.35 -1.14 -5.45
CA LEU A 168 7.39 -0.13 -5.01
C LEU A 168 6.84 0.61 -6.23
N TYR A 169 5.52 0.60 -6.37
CA TYR A 169 4.81 1.60 -7.17
C TYR A 169 4.18 2.61 -6.22
N VAL A 170 4.52 3.89 -6.38
CA VAL A 170 3.92 4.96 -5.60
C VAL A 170 3.35 6.04 -6.51
N ALA A 171 2.11 6.45 -6.24
CA ALA A 171 1.42 7.47 -7.02
C ALA A 171 0.94 8.58 -6.09
N PHE A 172 0.95 9.82 -6.58
CA PHE A 172 0.49 11.00 -5.85
C PHE A 172 -0.46 11.82 -6.71
N ALA A 173 -1.63 12.11 -6.16
CA ALA A 173 -2.54 13.11 -6.69
C ALA A 173 -2.07 14.50 -6.22
N THR A 174 -1.68 15.37 -7.16
CA THR A 174 -1.06 16.66 -6.81
C THR A 174 -1.92 17.87 -7.13
N ARG A 175 -3.19 17.68 -7.54
CA ARG A 175 -4.16 18.77 -7.68
C ARG A 175 -4.67 19.20 -6.31
N PRO A 176 -4.50 20.47 -5.90
CA PRO A 176 -5.01 20.96 -4.63
C PRO A 176 -6.54 20.94 -4.61
N ARG A 177 -7.13 20.30 -3.63
CA ARG A 177 -8.59 20.32 -3.43
C ARG A 177 -9.05 21.48 -2.56
N THR A 178 -8.20 21.91 -1.64
CA THR A 178 -8.40 23.04 -0.73
C THR A 178 -7.05 23.50 -0.19
N GLU A 179 -6.98 24.71 0.39
CA GLU A 179 -5.79 25.22 1.10
C GLU A 179 -5.28 24.28 2.22
N ARG A 180 -6.16 23.42 2.77
CA ARG A 180 -5.79 22.42 3.79
C ARG A 180 -4.86 21.32 3.28
N ASN A 181 -4.69 21.20 1.96
CA ASN A 181 -3.77 20.22 1.36
C ASN A 181 -2.32 20.73 1.30
N LEU A 182 -2.04 21.97 1.70
CA LEU A 182 -0.71 22.59 1.56
C LEU A 182 0.40 21.85 2.33
N ILE A 183 0.08 21.15 3.43
CA ILE A 183 1.08 20.36 4.17
C ILE A 183 1.43 19.06 3.44
N HIS A 184 0.50 18.51 2.67
CA HIS A 184 0.70 17.22 1.98
C HIS A 184 1.77 17.31 0.89
N PHE A 185 1.80 18.38 0.11
CA PHE A 185 2.72 18.51 -1.03
C PHE A 185 4.20 18.60 -0.64
N PRO A 186 4.60 19.44 0.34
CA PRO A 186 5.99 19.44 0.82
C PRO A 186 6.45 18.08 1.35
N LEU A 187 5.55 17.32 2.00
CA LEU A 187 5.88 15.97 2.47
C LEU A 187 6.01 14.97 1.32
N THR A 188 5.21 15.14 0.25
CA THR A 188 5.34 14.34 -0.98
C THR A 188 6.69 14.63 -1.66
N ASP A 189 7.07 15.89 -1.80
CA ASP A 189 8.34 16.27 -2.39
C ASP A 189 9.51 15.77 -1.52
N THR A 190 9.45 15.94 -0.20
CA THR A 190 10.43 15.36 0.72
C THR A 190 10.56 13.85 0.56
N PHE A 191 9.43 13.12 0.46
CA PHE A 191 9.45 11.68 0.24
C PHE A 191 10.16 11.30 -1.06
N LEU A 192 9.83 11.98 -2.15
CA LEU A 192 10.42 11.72 -3.47
C LEU A 192 11.90 12.09 -3.53
N ASP A 193 12.30 13.17 -2.88
CA ASP A 193 13.65 13.70 -2.98
C ASP A 193 14.63 13.09 -1.96
N THR A 194 14.13 12.50 -0.87
CA THR A 194 14.99 11.95 0.19
C THR A 194 14.78 10.47 0.47
N VAL A 195 13.52 10.03 0.60
CA VAL A 195 13.22 8.63 1.00
C VAL A 195 13.35 7.68 -0.19
N ILE A 196 12.84 8.04 -1.36
CA ILE A 196 12.95 7.21 -2.56
C ILE A 196 14.42 6.95 -2.94
N PRO A 197 15.31 7.95 -3.03
CA PRO A 197 16.72 7.68 -3.32
C PRO A 197 17.41 6.77 -2.30
N GLU A 198 17.03 6.87 -1.02
CA GLU A 198 17.55 5.95 -0.01
C GLU A 198 17.06 4.52 -0.20
N MET A 199 15.77 4.34 -0.53
CA MET A 199 15.21 3.03 -0.84
C MET A 199 15.89 2.40 -2.07
N GLU A 200 16.11 3.19 -3.14
CA GLU A 200 16.80 2.74 -4.35
C GLU A 200 18.27 2.40 -4.09
N ARG A 201 18.94 3.16 -3.22
CA ARG A 201 20.30 2.86 -2.74
C ARG A 201 20.38 1.51 -2.02
N CYS A 202 19.26 1.07 -1.43
CA CYS A 202 19.10 -0.23 -0.77
C CYS A 202 18.44 -1.29 -1.69
N ASN A 203 18.58 -1.14 -3.01
CA ASN A 203 18.13 -2.05 -4.07
C ASN A 203 16.61 -2.20 -4.22
N LEU A 204 15.81 -1.24 -3.74
CA LEU A 204 14.39 -1.20 -4.09
C LEU A 204 14.20 -0.74 -5.53
N ARG A 205 13.42 -1.48 -6.30
CA ARG A 205 12.95 -1.02 -7.60
C ARG A 205 11.73 -0.11 -7.41
N VAL A 206 11.87 1.18 -7.75
CA VAL A 206 10.79 2.15 -7.55
C VAL A 206 10.23 2.65 -8.88
N VAL A 207 8.92 2.78 -8.94
CA VAL A 207 8.20 3.55 -9.97
C VAL A 207 7.34 4.57 -9.25
N SER A 208 7.66 5.85 -9.42
CA SER A 208 6.89 6.96 -8.86
C SER A 208 6.15 7.74 -9.94
N LYS A 209 4.93 8.19 -9.65
CA LYS A 209 4.09 8.99 -10.56
C LYS A 209 3.40 10.12 -9.82
N LYS A 210 3.38 11.32 -10.44
CA LYS A 210 2.53 12.44 -10.02
C LYS A 210 1.40 12.62 -11.03
N PHE A 211 0.19 12.83 -10.53
CA PHE A 211 -1.03 13.06 -11.31
C PHE A 211 -1.54 14.48 -10.99
N PRO A 212 -1.13 15.51 -11.78
CA PRO A 212 -1.41 16.91 -11.46
C PRO A 212 -2.88 17.30 -11.63
N GLU A 213 -3.64 16.53 -12.39
CA GLU A 213 -5.07 16.77 -12.61
C GLU A 213 -5.97 16.02 -11.62
N GLU A 214 -5.39 15.11 -10.83
CA GLU A 214 -6.13 14.28 -9.91
C GLU A 214 -6.08 14.81 -8.48
N THR A 215 -7.17 14.57 -7.74
CA THR A 215 -7.28 14.87 -6.31
C THR A 215 -7.17 13.59 -5.50
N HIS A 216 -6.99 13.70 -4.18
CA HIS A 216 -6.90 12.56 -3.27
C HIS A 216 -8.03 11.51 -3.42
N GLY A 217 -9.17 11.86 -3.94
CA GLY A 217 -10.33 10.96 -4.08
C GLY A 217 -10.71 10.66 -5.53
N THR A 218 -9.84 10.95 -6.51
CA THR A 218 -10.09 10.72 -7.94
C THR A 218 -9.08 9.78 -8.55
#